data_6d5c6e8d23337a4ed8ac6f1b80926757
#
_entry.id   6d5c6e8d23337a4ed8ac6f1b80926757
#
_cell.length_a   1.000
_cell.length_b   1.000
_cell.length_c   1.000
_cell.angle_alpha   90.00
_cell.angle_beta   90.00
_cell.angle_gamma   90.00
#
_symmetry.space_group_name_H-M   'P 1'
#
loop_
_entity.id
_entity.type
_entity.pdbx_description
1 polymer ?
#
loop_
_entity_poly.entity_id
_entity_poly.type
_entity_poly.pdbx_seq_one_letter_code
_entity_poly.pdbx_strand_id
1 'polypeptide(L)'
;MYPEYPNLYQRARKATYFSQEEAAELIGLSAESMKQYESGRRVPSDDTVHRMAELYNLPWLELEHAKATDRLGVLPDVHIQPLPTASITLANRFRRASDQIYTLLEIAEDGIIDECERPEFDAIVADLRETIAAAYQVIYADGAKKERPDGG
;
A
#
# COMPACT_ATOMS: atom_id res chain seq x y z
N MET A 1 5.44 10.05 -4.81
CA MET A 1 4.89 10.94 -3.77
C MET A 1 4.23 12.13 -4.46
N TYR A 2 3.02 12.47 -4.09
CA TYR A 2 2.26 13.57 -4.70
C TYR A 2 2.00 14.64 -3.62
N PRO A 3 3.02 15.46 -3.29
CA PRO A 3 2.95 16.39 -2.15
C PRO A 3 1.95 17.53 -2.33
N GLU A 4 1.48 17.77 -3.54
CA GLU A 4 0.59 18.88 -3.88
C GLU A 4 -0.85 18.70 -3.39
N TYR A 5 -1.26 17.46 -3.09
CA TYR A 5 -2.62 17.14 -2.73
C TYR A 5 -2.68 16.54 -1.33
N PRO A 6 -3.23 17.25 -0.36
CA PRO A 6 -3.25 16.79 1.04
C PRO A 6 -4.16 15.58 1.25
N ASN A 7 -5.16 15.39 0.39
CA ASN A 7 -6.10 14.29 0.53
C ASN A 7 -5.76 13.12 -0.40
N LEU A 8 -5.75 11.91 0.18
CA LEU A 8 -5.46 10.66 -0.47
C LEU A 8 -6.29 10.41 -1.74
N TYR A 9 -7.60 10.63 -1.67
CA TYR A 9 -8.51 10.31 -2.78
C TYR A 9 -8.40 11.34 -3.91
N GLN A 10 -8.22 12.60 -3.58
CA GLN A 10 -7.93 13.64 -4.56
C GLN A 10 -6.61 13.40 -5.28
N ARG A 11 -5.57 13.05 -4.53
CA ARG A 11 -4.26 12.70 -5.07
C ARG A 11 -4.36 11.54 -6.06
N ALA A 12 -5.12 10.48 -5.71
CA ALA A 12 -5.33 9.33 -6.58
C ALA A 12 -6.02 9.73 -7.89
N ARG A 13 -7.11 10.49 -7.84
CA ARG A 13 -7.80 10.95 -9.04
C ARG A 13 -6.92 11.87 -9.90
N LYS A 14 -6.20 12.79 -9.27
CA LYS A 14 -5.30 13.71 -9.97
C LYS A 14 -4.11 13.01 -10.65
N ALA A 15 -3.78 11.80 -10.24
CA ALA A 15 -2.83 10.95 -10.95
C ALA A 15 -3.40 10.36 -12.25
N THR A 16 -4.68 10.55 -12.51
CA THR A 16 -5.40 10.11 -13.70
C THR A 16 -5.84 11.31 -14.54
N TYR A 17 -6.57 11.05 -15.61
CA TYR A 17 -7.17 12.08 -16.48
C TYR A 17 -8.65 12.39 -16.14
N PHE A 18 -9.24 11.72 -15.15
CA PHE A 18 -10.64 11.93 -14.81
C PHE A 18 -10.87 13.26 -14.08
N SER A 19 -11.92 13.99 -14.47
CA SER A 19 -12.48 15.07 -13.66
C SER A 19 -13.18 14.49 -12.43
N GLN A 20 -13.50 15.35 -11.48
CA GLN A 20 -14.23 14.94 -10.26
C GLN A 20 -15.62 14.41 -10.61
N GLU A 21 -16.31 15.05 -11.54
CA GLU A 21 -17.65 14.69 -12.00
C GLU A 21 -17.63 13.35 -12.77
N GLU A 22 -16.70 13.19 -13.71
CA GLU A 22 -16.55 11.95 -14.48
C GLU A 22 -16.26 10.76 -13.57
N ALA A 23 -15.33 10.91 -12.63
CA ALA A 23 -14.99 9.87 -11.67
C ALA A 23 -16.20 9.51 -10.79
N ALA A 24 -16.92 10.50 -10.28
CA ALA A 24 -18.11 10.26 -9.46
C ALA A 24 -19.18 9.48 -10.22
N GLU A 25 -19.46 9.86 -11.46
CA GLU A 25 -20.45 9.18 -12.32
C GLU A 25 -20.05 7.72 -12.56
N LEU A 26 -18.80 7.47 -12.95
CA LEU A 26 -18.31 6.12 -13.25
C LEU A 26 -18.27 5.20 -12.03
N ILE A 27 -18.06 5.75 -10.84
CA ILE A 27 -18.06 5.00 -9.58
C ILE A 27 -19.48 4.82 -9.03
N GLY A 28 -20.45 5.57 -9.54
CA GLY A 28 -21.84 5.55 -9.04
C GLY A 28 -22.03 6.39 -7.79
N LEU A 29 -21.32 7.50 -7.68
CA LEU A 29 -21.41 8.48 -6.58
C LEU A 29 -22.01 9.78 -7.07
N SER A 30 -22.58 10.57 -6.13
CA SER A 30 -22.87 11.97 -6.41
C SER A 30 -21.58 12.79 -6.45
N ALA A 31 -21.57 13.87 -7.25
CA ALA A 31 -20.45 14.82 -7.27
C ALA A 31 -20.18 15.41 -5.87
N GLU A 32 -21.22 15.63 -5.07
CA GLU A 32 -21.09 16.12 -3.70
C GLU A 32 -20.41 15.10 -2.79
N SER A 33 -20.74 13.81 -2.89
CA SER A 33 -20.05 12.75 -2.15
C SER A 33 -18.57 12.69 -2.49
N MET A 34 -18.23 12.74 -3.78
CA MET A 34 -16.83 12.77 -4.24
C MET A 34 -16.09 13.98 -3.65
N LYS A 35 -16.71 15.16 -3.68
CA LYS A 35 -16.14 16.37 -3.11
C LYS A 35 -15.90 16.27 -1.60
N GLN A 36 -16.81 15.63 -0.86
CA GLN A 36 -16.66 15.41 0.57
C GLN A 36 -15.50 14.45 0.88
N TYR A 37 -15.33 13.39 0.09
CA TYR A 37 -14.20 12.47 0.23
C TYR A 37 -12.86 13.17 -0.07
N GLU A 38 -12.79 13.89 -1.18
CA GLU A 38 -11.56 14.57 -1.60
C GLU A 38 -11.20 15.78 -0.71
N SER A 39 -12.15 16.37 -0.03
CA SER A 39 -11.90 17.43 0.96
C SER A 39 -11.56 16.91 2.37
N GLY A 40 -11.64 15.60 2.58
CA GLY A 40 -11.40 14.99 3.89
C GLY A 40 -12.55 15.16 4.89
N ARG A 41 -13.68 15.70 4.47
CA ARG A 41 -14.87 15.87 5.35
C ARG A 41 -15.55 14.54 5.65
N ARG A 42 -15.38 13.57 4.79
CA ARG A 42 -15.95 12.23 4.93
C ARG A 42 -14.97 11.19 4.43
N VAL A 43 -14.92 10.04 5.09
CA VAL A 43 -14.12 8.89 4.66
C VAL A 43 -15.01 7.96 3.82
N PRO A 44 -14.59 7.57 2.60
CA PRO A 44 -15.34 6.61 1.81
C PRO A 44 -15.31 5.22 2.44
N SER A 45 -16.29 4.37 2.11
CA SER A 45 -16.28 2.97 2.48
C SER A 45 -15.22 2.19 1.69
N ASP A 46 -14.80 1.03 2.22
CA ASP A 46 -13.84 0.15 1.56
C ASP A 46 -14.29 -0.23 0.13
N ASP A 47 -15.60 -0.53 -0.06
CA ASP A 47 -16.16 -0.82 -1.37
C ASP A 47 -16.06 0.37 -2.35
N THR A 48 -16.26 1.59 -1.86
CA THR A 48 -16.08 2.80 -2.66
C THR A 48 -14.61 2.98 -3.05
N VAL A 49 -13.68 2.75 -2.12
CA VAL A 49 -12.23 2.84 -2.39
C VAL A 49 -11.79 1.78 -3.39
N HIS A 50 -12.31 0.56 -3.26
CA HIS A 50 -12.05 -0.50 -4.22
C HIS A 50 -12.45 -0.10 -5.65
N ARG A 51 -13.66 0.44 -5.83
CA ARG A 51 -14.13 0.96 -7.13
C ARG A 51 -13.27 2.13 -7.65
N MET A 52 -12.82 3.01 -6.77
CA MET A 52 -11.87 4.07 -7.14
C MET A 52 -10.55 3.49 -7.62
N ALA A 53 -9.97 2.54 -6.88
CA ALA A 53 -8.71 1.91 -7.23
C ALA A 53 -8.77 1.17 -8.57
N GLU A 54 -9.87 0.48 -8.84
CA GLU A 54 -10.11 -0.18 -10.15
C GLU A 54 -10.24 0.84 -11.29
N LEU A 55 -11.07 1.88 -11.11
CA LEU A 55 -11.26 2.91 -12.14
C LEU A 55 -9.96 3.63 -12.48
N TYR A 56 -9.20 4.00 -11.45
CA TYR A 56 -7.95 4.75 -11.61
C TYR A 56 -6.77 3.85 -12.01
N ASN A 57 -6.92 2.53 -11.88
CA ASN A 57 -5.84 1.55 -12.00
C ASN A 57 -4.67 1.85 -11.06
N LEU A 58 -4.99 2.16 -9.80
CA LEU A 58 -4.05 2.53 -8.75
C LEU A 58 -4.23 1.60 -7.53
N PRO A 59 -3.65 0.39 -7.55
CA PRO A 59 -3.79 -0.57 -6.45
C PRO A 59 -3.33 -0.02 -5.10
N TRP A 60 -2.34 0.88 -5.10
CA TRP A 60 -1.82 1.50 -3.89
C TRP A 60 -2.86 2.31 -3.11
N LEU A 61 -3.95 2.75 -3.77
CA LEU A 61 -5.01 3.51 -3.11
C LEU A 61 -5.69 2.68 -2.02
N GLU A 62 -5.92 1.40 -2.26
CA GLU A 62 -6.48 0.48 -1.27
C GLU A 62 -5.56 0.32 -0.06
N LEU A 63 -4.27 0.14 -0.30
CA LEU A 63 -3.28 0.00 0.77
C LEU A 63 -3.17 1.28 1.61
N GLU A 64 -3.08 2.45 0.98
CA GLU A 64 -3.00 3.72 1.70
C GLU A 64 -4.29 4.04 2.46
N HIS A 65 -5.46 3.67 1.92
CA HIS A 65 -6.73 3.77 2.63
C HIS A 65 -6.74 2.86 3.86
N ALA A 66 -6.38 1.58 3.70
CA ALA A 66 -6.29 0.63 4.80
C ALA A 66 -5.31 1.12 5.87
N LYS A 67 -4.16 1.66 5.47
CA LYS A 67 -3.17 2.24 6.40
C LYS A 67 -3.73 3.46 7.14
N ALA A 68 -4.44 4.36 6.46
CA ALA A 68 -5.03 5.55 7.06
C ALA A 68 -6.14 5.21 8.07
N THR A 69 -6.80 4.08 7.91
CA THR A 69 -7.87 3.58 8.80
C THR A 69 -7.39 2.54 9.81
N ASP A 70 -6.12 2.13 9.75
CA ASP A 70 -5.51 1.16 10.66
C ASP A 70 -5.23 1.78 12.02
N ARG A 71 -6.21 1.68 12.91
CA ARG A 71 -6.09 2.20 14.28
C ARG A 71 -5.18 1.37 15.18
N LEU A 72 -4.90 0.14 14.81
CA LEU A 72 -4.04 -0.78 15.59
C LEU A 72 -2.56 -0.66 15.21
N GLY A 73 -2.26 -0.04 14.07
CA GLY A 73 -0.89 0.09 13.56
C GLY A 73 -0.27 -1.25 13.14
N VAL A 74 -1.09 -2.18 12.67
CA VAL A 74 -0.66 -3.54 12.27
C VAL A 74 0.00 -3.52 10.90
N LEU A 75 -0.48 -2.66 10.00
CA LEU A 75 0.06 -2.56 8.65
C LEU A 75 1.42 -1.86 8.66
N PRO A 76 2.41 -2.36 7.91
CA PRO A 76 3.70 -1.71 7.79
C PRO A 76 3.61 -0.38 7.04
N ASP A 77 4.58 0.49 7.24
CA ASP A 77 4.76 1.68 6.42
C ASP A 77 5.32 1.26 5.05
N VAL A 78 4.57 1.54 4.00
CA VAL A 78 4.92 1.16 2.64
C VAL A 78 5.05 2.42 1.78
N HIS A 79 6.23 2.63 1.22
CA HIS A 79 6.46 3.68 0.24
C HIS A 79 6.33 3.10 -1.17
N ILE A 80 5.27 3.47 -1.87
CA ILE A 80 5.05 2.99 -3.24
C ILE A 80 6.18 3.45 -4.15
N GLN A 81 6.72 2.51 -4.91
CA GLN A 81 7.82 2.71 -5.84
C GLN A 81 7.48 2.09 -7.19
N PRO A 82 8.17 2.51 -8.28
CA PRO A 82 8.05 1.82 -9.55
C PRO A 82 8.38 0.34 -9.44
N LEU A 83 7.64 -0.49 -10.16
CA LEU A 83 7.74 -1.95 -10.08
C LEU A 83 9.19 -2.49 -10.20
N PRO A 84 10.06 -2.00 -11.10
CA PRO A 84 11.44 -2.48 -11.16
C PRO A 84 12.21 -2.27 -9.86
N THR A 85 12.09 -1.08 -9.26
CA THR A 85 12.75 -0.75 -7.99
C THR A 85 12.19 -1.57 -6.84
N ALA A 86 10.87 -1.70 -6.76
CA ALA A 86 10.20 -2.54 -5.75
C ALA A 86 10.64 -4.00 -5.84
N SER A 87 10.78 -4.54 -7.06
CA SER A 87 11.21 -5.92 -7.29
C SER A 87 12.65 -6.18 -6.83
N ILE A 88 13.56 -5.24 -7.09
CA ILE A 88 14.96 -5.34 -6.62
C ILE A 88 15.01 -5.28 -5.08
N THR A 89 14.26 -4.38 -4.49
CA THR A 89 14.15 -4.25 -3.02
C THR A 89 13.66 -5.56 -2.41
N LEU A 90 12.59 -6.13 -2.96
CA LEU A 90 12.02 -7.39 -2.49
C LEU A 90 13.02 -8.55 -2.61
N ALA A 91 13.73 -8.68 -3.75
CA ALA A 91 14.73 -9.71 -3.95
C ALA A 91 15.85 -9.65 -2.90
N ASN A 92 16.31 -8.44 -2.57
CA ASN A 92 17.33 -8.23 -1.54
C ASN A 92 16.82 -8.58 -0.13
N ARG A 93 15.58 -8.22 0.19
CA ARG A 93 14.95 -8.56 1.48
C ARG A 93 14.73 -10.06 1.63
N PHE A 94 14.28 -10.75 0.59
CA PHE A 94 14.14 -12.20 0.63
C PHE A 94 15.47 -12.93 0.86
N ARG A 95 16.54 -12.47 0.22
CA ARG A 95 17.87 -13.06 0.44
C ARG A 95 18.27 -12.93 1.90
N ARG A 96 18.13 -11.74 2.48
CA ARG A 96 18.44 -11.49 3.89
C ARG A 96 17.57 -12.31 4.83
N ALA A 97 16.27 -12.40 4.59
CA ALA A 97 15.37 -13.23 5.38
C ALA A 97 15.75 -14.72 5.28
N SER A 98 16.14 -15.20 4.09
CA SER A 98 16.60 -16.56 3.90
C SER A 98 17.87 -16.88 4.71
N ASP A 99 18.81 -15.93 4.79
CA ASP A 99 20.04 -16.11 5.57
C ASP A 99 19.76 -16.24 7.07
N GLN A 100 18.65 -15.69 7.56
CA GLN A 100 18.27 -15.72 8.97
C GLN A 100 17.39 -16.91 9.36
N ILE A 101 16.94 -17.72 8.39
CA ILE A 101 15.97 -18.79 8.65
C ILE A 101 16.49 -19.85 9.61
N TYR A 102 17.77 -20.20 9.53
CA TYR A 102 18.37 -21.22 10.40
C TYR A 102 18.47 -20.71 11.84
N THR A 103 18.86 -19.48 12.05
CA THR A 103 18.88 -18.83 13.39
C THR A 103 17.49 -18.80 14.00
N LEU A 104 16.47 -18.45 13.18
CA LEU A 104 15.08 -18.48 13.65
C LEU A 104 14.63 -19.89 14.07
N LEU A 105 15.03 -20.92 13.32
CA LEU A 105 14.71 -22.30 13.66
C LEU A 105 15.42 -22.77 14.94
N GLU A 106 16.67 -22.34 15.17
CA GLU A 106 17.39 -22.61 16.41
C GLU A 106 16.70 -21.96 17.62
N ILE A 107 16.34 -20.68 17.54
CA ILE A 107 15.59 -19.97 18.58
C ILE A 107 14.22 -20.64 18.85
N ALA A 108 13.59 -21.15 17.81
CA ALA A 108 12.25 -21.75 17.93
C ALA A 108 12.26 -23.19 18.45
N GLU A 109 13.43 -23.82 18.67
CA GLU A 109 13.56 -25.25 18.97
C GLU A 109 12.77 -25.69 20.21
N ASP A 110 12.83 -24.90 21.28
CA ASP A 110 12.12 -25.21 22.55
C ASP A 110 10.81 -24.45 22.71
N GLY A 111 10.50 -23.51 21.79
CA GLY A 111 9.27 -22.69 21.80
C GLY A 111 9.31 -21.54 22.82
N ILE A 112 10.47 -21.25 23.41
CA ILE A 112 10.65 -20.18 24.39
C ILE A 112 11.76 -19.25 23.90
N ILE A 113 11.51 -17.95 23.87
CA ILE A 113 12.53 -16.96 23.54
C ILE A 113 13.11 -16.42 24.84
N ASP A 114 14.31 -16.88 25.20
CA ASP A 114 14.99 -16.44 26.41
C ASP A 114 15.63 -15.04 26.28
N GLU A 115 16.23 -14.56 27.36
CA GLU A 115 16.85 -13.21 27.38
C GLU A 115 18.08 -13.11 26.46
N CYS A 116 18.79 -14.21 26.24
CA CYS A 116 19.97 -14.24 25.37
C CYS A 116 19.57 -14.22 23.88
N GLU A 117 18.47 -14.85 23.55
CA GLU A 117 17.95 -14.97 22.19
C GLU A 117 17.11 -13.74 21.77
N ARG A 118 16.55 -13.01 22.75
CA ARG A 118 15.65 -11.89 22.51
C ARG A 118 16.20 -10.84 21.52
N PRO A 119 17.45 -10.36 21.65
CA PRO A 119 17.98 -9.35 20.73
C PRO A 119 18.07 -9.84 19.28
N GLU A 120 18.45 -11.09 19.09
CA GLU A 120 18.55 -11.69 17.75
C GLU A 120 17.18 -11.96 17.15
N PHE A 121 16.25 -12.48 17.94
CA PHE A 121 14.86 -12.64 17.54
C PHE A 121 14.21 -11.31 17.13
N ASP A 122 14.38 -10.25 17.92
CA ASP A 122 13.84 -8.93 17.62
C ASP A 122 14.43 -8.34 16.33
N ALA A 123 15.70 -8.60 16.03
CA ALA A 123 16.34 -8.22 14.78
C ALA A 123 15.72 -8.98 13.58
N ILE A 124 15.47 -10.28 13.73
CA ILE A 124 14.78 -11.09 12.71
C ILE A 124 13.36 -10.56 12.47
N VAL A 125 12.61 -10.26 13.52
CA VAL A 125 11.26 -9.68 13.42
C VAL A 125 11.27 -8.34 12.68
N ALA A 126 12.25 -7.48 12.96
CA ALA A 126 12.40 -6.21 12.24
C ALA A 126 12.66 -6.44 10.74
N ASP A 127 13.55 -7.36 10.38
CA ASP A 127 13.82 -7.71 8.99
C ASP A 127 12.61 -8.36 8.29
N LEU A 128 11.81 -9.15 9.00
CA LEU A 128 10.56 -9.70 8.46
C LEU A 128 9.54 -8.58 8.17
N ARG A 129 9.40 -7.60 9.05
CA ARG A 129 8.52 -6.43 8.82
C ARG A 129 8.93 -5.65 7.57
N GLU A 130 10.22 -5.43 7.39
CA GLU A 130 10.77 -4.78 6.19
C GLU A 130 10.56 -5.62 4.92
N THR A 131 10.62 -6.95 5.03
CA THR A 131 10.33 -7.86 3.92
C THR A 131 8.85 -7.81 3.54
N ILE A 132 7.95 -7.77 4.51
CA ILE A 132 6.52 -7.60 4.27
C ILE A 132 6.24 -6.27 3.58
N ALA A 133 6.86 -5.18 4.05
CA ALA A 133 6.72 -3.86 3.41
C ALA A 133 7.20 -3.89 1.94
N ALA A 134 8.33 -4.53 1.67
CA ALA A 134 8.85 -4.70 0.31
C ALA A 134 7.93 -5.56 -0.58
N ALA A 135 7.31 -6.59 -0.01
CA ALA A 135 6.30 -7.39 -0.73
C ALA A 135 5.07 -6.54 -1.09
N TYR A 136 4.57 -5.71 -0.18
CA TYR A 136 3.48 -4.78 -0.48
C TYR A 136 3.85 -3.77 -1.56
N GLN A 137 5.09 -3.30 -1.61
CA GLN A 137 5.55 -2.41 -2.69
C GLN A 137 5.38 -3.04 -4.07
N VAL A 138 5.61 -4.35 -4.20
CA VAL A 138 5.41 -5.08 -5.46
C VAL A 138 3.92 -5.35 -5.73
N ILE A 139 3.19 -5.82 -4.72
CA ILE A 139 1.76 -6.17 -4.84
C ILE A 139 0.93 -4.94 -5.25
N TYR A 140 1.24 -3.78 -4.69
CA TYR A 140 0.50 -2.53 -4.90
C TYR A 140 1.26 -1.52 -5.77
N ALA A 141 2.27 -1.96 -6.52
CA ALA A 141 2.96 -1.10 -7.47
C ALA A 141 1.98 -0.53 -8.49
N ASP A 142 2.24 0.69 -8.94
CA ASP A 142 1.47 1.30 -10.01
C ASP A 142 1.51 0.41 -11.24
N GLY A 143 0.33 0.05 -11.74
CA GLY A 143 0.19 -0.60 -13.03
C GLY A 143 0.61 0.35 -14.15
N ALA A 144 0.71 -0.19 -15.37
CA ALA A 144 0.88 0.65 -16.55
C ALA A 144 -0.25 1.71 -16.58
N LYS A 145 0.12 2.97 -16.83
CA LYS A 145 -0.88 4.05 -16.98
C LYS A 145 -1.90 3.61 -18.03
N LYS A 146 -3.17 3.60 -17.68
CA LYS A 146 -4.21 3.47 -18.68
C LYS A 146 -4.12 4.69 -19.59
N GLU A 147 -3.76 4.47 -20.85
CA GLU A 147 -3.96 5.50 -21.86
C GLU A 147 -5.47 5.77 -21.96
N ARG A 148 -5.81 7.05 -22.08
CA ARG A 148 -7.20 7.42 -22.37
C ARG A 148 -7.58 6.70 -23.65
N PRO A 149 -8.65 5.88 -23.70
CA PRO A 149 -9.11 5.35 -24.95
C PRO A 149 -9.37 6.53 -25.89
N ASP A 150 -8.65 6.57 -27.01
CA ASP A 150 -8.80 7.63 -28.00
C ASP A 150 -10.28 7.78 -28.29
N GLY A 151 -10.79 8.98 -27.96
CA GLY A 151 -12.16 9.32 -28.29
C GLY A 151 -12.29 9.34 -29.81
N GLY A 152 -12.96 8.30 -30.34
CA GLY A 152 -13.48 8.35 -31.68
C GLY A 152 -14.67 9.31 -31.78
#